data_3ac64ed54f5f7da41897252629f177d7
#
_entry.id   3ac64ed54f5f7da41897252629f177d7
#
_cell.length_a   1.000
_cell.length_b   1.000
_cell.length_c   1.000
_cell.angle_alpha   90.00
_cell.angle_beta   90.00
_cell.angle_gamma   90.00
#
_symmetry.space_group_name_H-M   'P 1'
#
loop_
_entity.id
_entity.type
_entity.pdbx_description
1 polymer ?
#
loop_
_entity_poly.entity_id
_entity_poly.type
_entity_poly.pdbx_seq_one_letter_code
_entity_poly.pdbx_strand_id
1 'polypeptide(L)'
;YGSYGWQYVDNGEEYSKSLIKNDTIWNVGLRRYSGRSWQTDLKYSRAQHDVAYADGSGKQSIDFRTYTLTISYNIDVTKSLRLFAGAGVGYGKAEGPYNSDTSIFPALTLGGTWALTDHFWLTGSMDTNFPRYKGVLADRDSEYVLKSMPTAFTLGLGFAF
;
A
#
# COMPACT_ATOMS: atom_id res chain seq x y z
N TYR A 1 0.95 4.62 14.60
CA TYR A 1 -0.37 4.08 14.26
C TYR A 1 -0.26 2.71 13.62
N GLY A 2 -1.31 1.92 13.73
CA GLY A 2 -1.49 0.69 12.98
C GLY A 2 -2.81 0.75 12.22
N SER A 3 -2.86 0.15 11.04
CA SER A 3 -4.07 0.05 10.24
C SER A 3 -4.16 -1.28 9.52
N TYR A 4 -5.39 -1.69 9.23
CA TYR A 4 -5.72 -2.90 8.49
C TYR A 4 -6.73 -2.57 7.41
N GLY A 5 -6.68 -3.25 6.28
CA GLY A 5 -7.57 -2.95 5.18
C GLY A 5 -7.48 -3.94 4.04
N TRP A 6 -7.98 -3.51 2.89
CA TRP A 6 -7.99 -4.28 1.64
C TRP A 6 -7.14 -3.59 0.60
N GLN A 7 -6.42 -4.38 -0.16
CA GLN A 7 -5.64 -3.92 -1.30
C GLN A 7 -6.26 -4.47 -2.58
N TYR A 8 -6.59 -3.56 -3.48
CA TYR A 8 -6.96 -3.85 -4.86
C TYR A 8 -5.73 -3.72 -5.74
N VAL A 9 -5.49 -4.70 -6.61
CA VAL A 9 -4.39 -4.69 -7.57
C VAL A 9 -4.96 -4.69 -8.96
N ASP A 10 -4.73 -3.60 -9.71
CA ASP A 10 -5.03 -3.54 -11.13
C ASP A 10 -3.88 -4.15 -11.91
N ASN A 11 -4.16 -5.20 -12.65
CA ASN A 11 -3.15 -5.99 -13.35
C ASN A 11 -2.80 -5.44 -14.73
N GLY A 12 -3.49 -4.41 -15.22
CA GLY A 12 -3.35 -3.91 -16.57
C GLY A 12 -3.72 -4.94 -17.66
N GLU A 13 -3.88 -4.50 -18.90
CA GLU A 13 -4.32 -5.36 -20.00
C GLU A 13 -3.30 -6.43 -20.46
N GLU A 14 -2.04 -6.33 -20.09
CA GLU A 14 -0.96 -7.23 -20.57
C GLU A 14 -0.94 -8.60 -19.88
N TYR A 15 -1.72 -8.82 -18.82
CA TYR A 15 -1.68 -10.05 -18.01
C TYR A 15 -3.02 -10.79 -17.97
N SER A 16 -3.58 -11.07 -19.14
CA SER A 16 -4.83 -11.84 -19.26
C SER A 16 -4.77 -13.29 -18.77
N LYS A 17 -3.63 -13.76 -18.29
CA LYS A 17 -3.41 -15.16 -17.89
C LYS A 17 -3.29 -15.40 -16.38
N SER A 18 -3.24 -14.36 -15.56
CA SER A 18 -3.09 -14.52 -14.11
C SER A 18 -3.95 -13.51 -13.37
N LEU A 19 -4.90 -13.98 -12.58
CA LEU A 19 -5.75 -13.14 -11.76
C LEU A 19 -5.11 -13.01 -10.37
N ILE A 20 -4.54 -11.85 -10.07
CA ILE A 20 -4.18 -11.49 -8.69
C ILE A 20 -5.49 -11.18 -7.97
N LYS A 21 -5.79 -11.95 -6.93
CA LYS A 21 -6.97 -11.68 -6.10
C LYS A 21 -6.69 -10.55 -5.15
N ASN A 22 -7.70 -9.71 -4.93
CA ASN A 22 -7.66 -8.70 -3.88
C ASN A 22 -7.48 -9.38 -2.53
N ASP A 23 -6.57 -8.86 -1.71
CA ASP A 23 -6.26 -9.43 -0.42
C ASP A 23 -6.15 -8.35 0.66
N THR A 24 -5.89 -8.81 1.86
CA THR A 24 -5.79 -7.95 3.03
C THR A 24 -4.37 -7.36 3.15
N ILE A 25 -4.32 -6.13 3.64
CA ILE A 25 -3.08 -5.41 3.92
C ILE A 25 -3.09 -4.94 5.38
N TRP A 26 -1.97 -5.07 6.04
CA TRP A 26 -1.76 -4.41 7.32
C TRP A 26 -0.59 -3.43 7.24
N ASN A 27 -0.70 -2.35 7.98
CA ASN A 27 0.29 -1.30 8.02
C ASN A 27 0.64 -0.94 9.45
N VAL A 28 1.89 -0.53 9.64
CA VAL A 28 2.36 0.14 10.84
C VAL A 28 3.11 1.39 10.39
N GLY A 29 2.93 2.51 11.09
CA GLY A 29 3.58 3.75 10.67
C GLY A 29 3.79 4.75 11.78
N LEU A 30 4.69 5.68 11.49
CA LEU A 30 4.97 6.86 12.29
C LEU A 30 4.47 8.08 11.53
N ARG A 31 3.75 8.96 12.23
CA ARG A 31 3.25 10.21 11.70
C ARG A 31 3.79 11.37 12.50
N ARG A 32 4.36 12.35 11.79
CA ARG A 32 4.83 13.60 12.38
C ARG A 32 4.07 14.76 11.76
N TYR A 33 3.53 15.61 12.59
CA TYR A 33 2.92 16.88 12.17
C TYR A 33 3.96 18.00 12.20
N SER A 34 4.01 18.80 11.14
CA SER A 34 4.81 20.01 11.03
C SER A 34 3.86 21.21 10.92
N GLY A 35 3.59 21.85 12.05
CA GLY A 35 2.53 22.84 12.14
C GLY A 35 1.14 22.25 11.99
N ARG A 36 0.18 23.05 11.49
CA ARG A 36 -1.22 22.61 11.32
C ARG A 36 -1.49 21.94 9.97
N SER A 37 -0.72 22.31 8.95
CA SER A 37 -1.06 22.00 7.56
C SER A 37 -0.22 20.89 6.94
N TRP A 38 0.86 20.47 7.57
CA TRP A 38 1.73 19.45 6.98
C TRP A 38 1.90 18.25 7.89
N GLN A 39 1.96 17.09 7.28
CA GLN A 39 2.33 15.85 7.95
C GLN A 39 3.31 15.05 7.10
N THR A 40 4.15 14.30 7.76
CA THR A 40 5.04 13.32 7.16
C THR A 40 4.70 11.96 7.74
N ASP A 41 4.46 10.98 6.88
CA ASP A 41 4.18 9.60 7.27
C ASP A 41 5.32 8.70 6.77
N LEU A 42 5.90 7.93 7.67
CA LEU A 42 6.70 6.75 7.35
C LEU A 42 5.87 5.52 7.66
N LYS A 43 5.60 4.70 6.65
CA LYS A 43 4.70 3.56 6.75
C LYS A 43 5.38 2.29 6.22
N TYR A 44 5.30 1.22 6.98
CA TYR A 44 5.57 -0.15 6.54
C TYR A 44 4.25 -0.84 6.25
N SER A 45 4.17 -1.55 5.14
CA SER A 45 2.98 -2.30 4.73
C SER A 45 3.38 -3.71 4.32
N ARG A 46 2.53 -4.68 4.63
CA ARG A 46 2.64 -6.05 4.14
C ARG A 46 1.30 -6.54 3.64
N ALA A 47 1.32 -7.11 2.45
CA ALA A 47 0.17 -7.76 1.82
C ALA A 47 0.62 -9.07 1.21
N GLN A 48 -0.26 -10.08 1.24
CA GLN A 48 -0.05 -11.37 0.61
C GLN A 48 -1.17 -11.58 -0.41
N HIS A 49 -0.80 -11.91 -1.64
CA HIS A 49 -1.76 -12.11 -2.73
C HIS A 49 -1.64 -13.50 -3.30
N ASP A 50 -2.78 -14.16 -3.48
CA ASP A 50 -2.85 -15.41 -4.21
C ASP A 50 -3.03 -15.13 -5.70
N VAL A 51 -2.13 -15.68 -6.50
CA VAL A 51 -2.18 -15.64 -7.95
C VAL A 51 -2.62 -16.99 -8.45
N ALA A 52 -3.75 -17.05 -9.14
CA ALA A 52 -4.22 -18.26 -9.79
C ALA A 52 -3.70 -18.29 -11.23
N TYR A 53 -3.14 -19.44 -11.67
CA TYR A 53 -2.80 -19.63 -13.07
C TYR A 53 -4.08 -19.80 -13.91
N ALA A 54 -4.07 -19.21 -15.12
CA ALA A 54 -5.24 -19.26 -16.00
C ALA A 54 -5.54 -20.68 -16.53
N ASP A 55 -4.54 -21.55 -16.53
CA ASP A 55 -4.66 -22.95 -16.93
C ASP A 55 -5.21 -23.86 -15.82
N GLY A 56 -5.49 -23.31 -14.63
CA GLY A 56 -5.99 -24.08 -13.49
C GLY A 56 -4.94 -24.95 -12.79
N SER A 57 -3.67 -24.88 -13.17
CA SER A 57 -2.60 -25.77 -12.69
C SER A 57 -2.16 -25.48 -11.25
N GLY A 58 -2.61 -24.37 -10.63
CA GLY A 58 -2.25 -24.10 -9.25
C GLY A 58 -2.52 -22.67 -8.79
N LYS A 59 -2.24 -22.45 -7.53
CA LYS A 59 -2.20 -21.11 -6.90
C LYS A 59 -0.80 -20.84 -6.40
N GLN A 60 -0.35 -19.63 -6.56
CA GLN A 60 0.93 -19.14 -6.09
C GLN A 60 0.70 -17.94 -5.19
N SER A 61 1.40 -17.86 -4.08
CA SER A 61 1.32 -16.72 -3.18
C SER A 61 2.51 -15.79 -3.37
N ILE A 62 2.25 -14.49 -3.45
CA ILE A 62 3.26 -13.43 -3.53
C ILE A 62 3.17 -12.58 -2.27
N ASP A 63 4.29 -12.42 -1.56
CA ASP A 63 4.42 -11.55 -0.38
C ASP A 63 4.96 -10.18 -0.83
N PHE A 64 4.19 -9.13 -0.60
CA PHE A 64 4.58 -7.75 -0.86
C PHE A 64 4.89 -7.05 0.45
N ARG A 65 6.08 -6.47 0.54
CA ARG A 65 6.53 -5.63 1.65
C ARG A 65 6.92 -4.28 1.13
N THR A 66 6.35 -3.22 1.67
CA THR A 66 6.63 -1.86 1.21
C THR A 66 6.94 -0.92 2.36
N TYR A 67 7.87 -0.02 2.11
CA TYR A 67 8.16 1.15 2.95
C TYR A 67 7.80 2.39 2.15
N THR A 68 6.96 3.25 2.68
CA THR A 68 6.57 4.50 2.01
C THR A 68 6.84 5.69 2.91
N LEU A 69 7.42 6.72 2.33
CA LEU A 69 7.58 8.03 2.95
C LEU A 69 6.72 9.02 2.16
N THR A 70 5.71 9.60 2.80
CA THR A 70 4.81 10.56 2.16
C THR A 70 4.78 11.87 2.93
N ILE A 71 4.63 12.97 2.20
CA ILE A 71 4.35 14.30 2.74
C ILE A 71 2.95 14.68 2.28
N SER A 72 2.10 15.07 3.22
CA SER A 72 0.71 15.36 2.97
C SER A 72 0.35 16.75 3.49
N TYR A 73 -0.56 17.40 2.77
CA TYR A 73 -1.20 18.62 3.21
C TYR A 73 -2.50 18.28 3.95
N ASN A 74 -2.71 18.92 5.09
CA ASN A 74 -3.86 18.72 5.96
C ASN A 74 -4.84 19.87 5.88
N ILE A 75 -6.13 19.54 5.91
CA ILE A 75 -7.25 20.48 5.98
C ILE A 75 -8.09 20.10 7.20
N ASP A 76 -8.18 21.01 8.18
CA ASP A 76 -9.05 20.85 9.33
C ASP A 76 -10.50 21.12 8.90
N VAL A 77 -11.34 20.09 8.83
CA VAL A 77 -12.77 20.19 8.51
C VAL A 77 -13.56 20.59 9.76
N THR A 78 -13.20 19.99 10.88
CA THR A 78 -13.73 20.35 12.22
C THR A 78 -12.59 20.34 13.23
N LYS A 79 -12.90 20.63 14.51
CA LYS A 79 -11.89 20.52 15.59
C LYS A 79 -11.35 19.08 15.75
N SER A 80 -12.15 18.08 15.38
CA SER A 80 -11.80 16.66 15.56
C SER A 80 -11.52 15.94 14.25
N LEU A 81 -11.94 16.46 13.08
CA LEU A 81 -11.79 15.82 11.78
C LEU A 81 -10.82 16.61 10.91
N ARG A 82 -9.79 15.92 10.46
CA ARG A 82 -8.78 16.41 9.53
C ARG A 82 -8.74 15.51 8.30
N LEU A 83 -8.78 16.10 7.12
CA LEU A 83 -8.51 15.42 5.86
C LEU A 83 -7.07 15.68 5.43
N PHE A 84 -6.49 14.75 4.69
CA PHE A 84 -5.15 14.90 4.15
C PHE A 84 -5.04 14.32 2.75
N ALA A 85 -4.17 14.93 1.95
CA ALA A 85 -3.76 14.42 0.64
C ALA A 85 -2.26 14.64 0.48
N GLY A 86 -1.57 13.66 -0.07
CA GLY A 86 -0.12 13.73 -0.17
C GLY A 86 0.47 12.83 -1.23
N ALA A 87 1.77 13.02 -1.41
CA ALA A 87 2.58 12.23 -2.32
C ALA A 87 3.94 11.92 -1.67
N GLY A 88 4.61 10.93 -2.22
CA GLY A 88 5.91 10.52 -1.71
C GLY A 88 6.55 9.44 -2.57
N VAL A 89 7.46 8.72 -1.93
CA VAL A 89 8.20 7.63 -2.54
C VAL A 89 8.05 6.36 -1.71
N GLY A 90 8.04 5.24 -2.39
CA GLY A 90 8.04 3.93 -1.76
C GLY A 90 9.22 3.08 -2.24
N TYR A 91 9.66 2.19 -1.37
CA TYR A 91 10.53 1.08 -1.67
C TYR A 91 9.77 -0.19 -1.35
N GLY A 92 9.69 -1.11 -2.30
CA GLY A 92 8.97 -2.35 -2.13
C GLY A 92 9.76 -3.56 -2.58
N LYS A 93 9.48 -4.69 -1.93
CA LYS A 93 9.96 -6.02 -2.29
C LYS A 93 8.76 -6.91 -2.54
N ALA A 94 8.76 -7.59 -3.67
CA ALA A 94 7.84 -8.65 -3.99
C ALA A 94 8.59 -9.98 -3.95
N GLU A 95 8.10 -10.94 -3.18
CA GLU A 95 8.68 -12.28 -3.05
C GLU A 95 7.68 -13.30 -3.58
N GLY A 96 7.99 -13.89 -4.72
CA GLY A 96 7.31 -15.08 -5.26
C GLY A 96 8.04 -16.36 -4.85
N PRO A 97 7.51 -17.54 -5.21
CA PRO A 97 8.11 -18.82 -4.82
C PRO A 97 9.46 -19.12 -5.52
N TYR A 98 9.74 -18.49 -6.65
CA TYR A 98 10.96 -18.75 -7.41
C TYR A 98 11.90 -17.55 -7.43
N ASN A 99 11.36 -16.34 -7.43
CA ASN A 99 12.15 -15.11 -7.56
C ASN A 99 11.62 -14.02 -6.63
N SER A 100 12.50 -13.06 -6.35
CA SER A 100 12.13 -11.82 -5.67
C SER A 100 12.67 -10.63 -6.46
N ASP A 101 11.92 -9.52 -6.43
CA ASP A 101 12.36 -8.27 -7.03
C ASP A 101 12.04 -7.09 -6.12
N THR A 102 12.74 -5.98 -6.34
CA THR A 102 12.57 -4.74 -5.59
C THR A 102 12.26 -3.59 -6.54
N SER A 103 11.47 -2.64 -6.06
CA SER A 103 11.09 -1.48 -6.84
C SER A 103 11.10 -0.22 -5.98
N ILE A 104 11.58 0.88 -6.56
CA ILE A 104 11.35 2.22 -6.02
C ILE A 104 10.24 2.84 -6.87
N PHE A 105 9.23 3.44 -6.22
CA PHE A 105 8.04 3.90 -6.92
C PHE A 105 7.47 5.17 -6.28
N PRO A 106 6.75 6.01 -7.05
CA PRO A 106 5.94 7.07 -6.49
C PRO A 106 4.73 6.50 -5.73
N ALA A 107 4.34 7.19 -4.67
CA ALA A 107 3.20 6.85 -3.83
C ALA A 107 2.29 8.05 -3.67
N LEU A 108 0.98 7.82 -3.69
CA LEU A 108 -0.06 8.81 -3.41
C LEU A 108 -0.87 8.36 -2.20
N THR A 109 -1.28 9.29 -1.37
CA THR A 109 -2.14 9.03 -0.22
C THR A 109 -3.25 10.07 -0.13
N LEU A 110 -4.44 9.61 0.22
CA LEU A 110 -5.60 10.43 0.54
C LEU A 110 -6.27 9.84 1.75
N GLY A 111 -6.72 10.66 2.69
CA GLY A 111 -7.38 10.11 3.86
C GLY A 111 -7.92 11.14 4.84
N GLY A 112 -8.32 10.62 6.00
CA GLY A 112 -8.81 11.41 7.10
C GLY A 112 -8.36 10.87 8.45
N THR A 113 -8.29 11.76 9.41
CA THR A 113 -7.97 11.46 10.80
C THR A 113 -9.06 12.08 11.68
N TRP A 114 -9.65 11.26 12.52
CA TRP A 114 -10.65 11.70 13.50
C TRP A 114 -10.07 11.54 14.90
N ALA A 115 -9.86 12.66 15.59
CA ALA A 115 -9.43 12.67 16.98
C ALA A 115 -10.58 12.17 17.87
N LEU A 116 -10.37 11.06 18.56
CA LEU A 116 -11.30 10.49 19.54
C LEU A 116 -11.05 11.08 20.92
N THR A 117 -9.78 11.29 21.25
CA THR A 117 -9.31 11.98 22.47
C THR A 117 -8.04 12.76 22.11
N ASP A 118 -7.42 13.42 23.08
CA ASP A 118 -6.15 14.13 22.89
C ASP A 118 -4.98 13.20 22.49
N HIS A 119 -5.09 11.92 22.81
CA HIS A 119 -4.03 10.92 22.54
C HIS A 119 -4.41 9.87 21.52
N PHE A 120 -5.70 9.63 21.26
CA PHE A 120 -6.16 8.59 20.35
C PHE A 120 -6.90 9.16 19.15
N TRP A 121 -6.61 8.59 17.98
CA TRP A 121 -7.35 8.95 16.76
C TRP A 121 -7.65 7.70 15.90
N LEU A 122 -8.73 7.81 15.14
CA LEU A 122 -9.07 6.91 14.06
C LEU A 122 -8.51 7.50 12.76
N THR A 123 -7.89 6.68 11.93
CA THR A 123 -7.41 7.11 10.61
C THR A 123 -7.96 6.19 9.53
N GLY A 124 -8.40 6.79 8.43
CA GLY A 124 -8.75 6.06 7.20
C GLY A 124 -7.93 6.60 6.05
N SER A 125 -7.37 5.73 5.22
CA SER A 125 -6.62 6.16 4.05
C SER A 125 -6.87 5.28 2.82
N MET A 126 -6.74 5.91 1.67
CA MET A 126 -6.56 5.29 0.37
C MET A 126 -5.14 5.59 -0.08
N ASP A 127 -4.36 4.55 -0.29
CA ASP A 127 -2.96 4.63 -0.71
C ASP A 127 -2.80 3.97 -2.07
N THR A 128 -2.25 4.68 -3.04
CA THR A 128 -1.98 4.16 -4.38
C THR A 128 -0.48 4.21 -4.64
N ASN A 129 0.07 3.07 -5.01
CA ASN A 129 1.49 2.88 -5.32
C ASN A 129 1.65 2.52 -6.80
N PHE A 130 2.82 2.80 -7.37
CA PHE A 130 3.10 2.52 -8.79
C PHE A 130 4.40 1.68 -8.94
N PRO A 131 4.51 0.52 -8.28
CA PRO A 131 5.69 -0.32 -8.38
C PRO A 131 5.80 -0.99 -9.75
N ARG A 132 7.03 -1.37 -10.09
CA ARG A 132 7.34 -2.20 -11.25
C ARG A 132 8.27 -3.31 -10.81
N TYR A 133 7.76 -4.53 -10.78
CA TYR A 133 8.54 -5.71 -10.40
C TYR A 133 8.80 -6.57 -11.64
N LYS A 134 10.03 -7.06 -11.78
CA LYS A 134 10.45 -7.93 -12.88
C LYS A 134 10.58 -9.37 -12.40
N GLY A 135 10.09 -10.30 -13.19
CA GLY A 135 10.37 -11.73 -12.98
C GLY A 135 9.74 -12.41 -11.77
N VAL A 136 8.84 -11.74 -11.01
CA VAL A 136 8.24 -12.31 -9.80
C VAL A 136 7.23 -13.43 -10.13
N LEU A 137 6.61 -13.38 -11.31
CA LEU A 137 5.64 -14.35 -11.82
C LEU A 137 6.27 -15.33 -12.85
N ALA A 138 7.57 -15.39 -12.96
CA ALA A 138 8.22 -16.14 -14.05
C ALA A 138 7.97 -17.65 -13.94
N ASP A 139 7.39 -18.21 -14.97
CA ASP A 139 7.75 -19.53 -15.44
C ASP A 139 9.22 -19.46 -15.95
N ARG A 140 9.98 -20.57 -15.90
CA ARG A 140 11.44 -20.63 -16.07
C ARG A 140 12.04 -19.87 -17.27
N ASP A 141 11.22 -19.47 -18.25
CA ASP A 141 11.69 -18.95 -19.55
C ASP A 141 11.14 -17.56 -19.95
N SER A 142 10.44 -16.84 -19.09
CA SER A 142 9.83 -15.55 -19.47
C SER A 142 10.06 -14.46 -18.42
N GLU A 143 10.74 -13.39 -18.79
CA GLU A 143 10.82 -12.16 -17.97
C GLU A 143 9.50 -11.39 -18.05
N TYR A 144 8.64 -11.58 -17.07
CA TYR A 144 7.43 -10.76 -16.93
C TYR A 144 7.70 -9.55 -16.05
N VAL A 145 7.26 -8.39 -16.48
CA VAL A 145 7.25 -7.16 -15.67
C VAL A 145 5.86 -7.02 -15.05
N LEU A 146 5.76 -7.20 -13.75
CA LEU A 146 4.54 -6.88 -13.02
C LEU A 146 4.46 -5.36 -12.85
N LYS A 147 3.72 -4.71 -13.73
CA LYS A 147 3.29 -3.32 -13.57
C LYS A 147 1.96 -3.38 -12.83
N SER A 148 1.95 -3.12 -11.54
CA SER A 148 0.71 -3.08 -10.77
C SER A 148 0.48 -1.67 -10.25
N MET A 149 -0.78 -1.32 -10.06
CA MET A 149 -1.21 -0.11 -9.39
C MET A 149 -2.02 -0.52 -8.14
N PRO A 150 -1.36 -1.08 -7.12
CA PRO A 150 -2.05 -1.47 -5.91
C PRO A 150 -2.63 -0.25 -5.22
N THR A 151 -3.95 -0.27 -5.03
CA THR A 151 -4.67 0.72 -4.24
C THR A 151 -5.17 0.04 -2.98
N ALA A 152 -4.74 0.54 -1.83
CA ALA A 152 -5.12 0.03 -0.52
C ALA A 152 -6.09 0.98 0.17
N PHE A 153 -7.17 0.42 0.70
CA PHE A 153 -8.10 1.11 1.60
C PHE A 153 -7.87 0.58 3.00
N THR A 154 -7.49 1.45 3.92
CA THR A 154 -7.15 1.04 5.28
C THR A 154 -7.89 1.86 6.32
N LEU A 155 -8.21 1.21 7.44
CA LEU A 155 -8.74 1.83 8.64
C LEU A 155 -7.83 1.44 9.82
N GLY A 156 -7.51 2.39 10.66
CA GLY A 156 -6.56 2.15 11.75
C GLY A 156 -6.72 3.07 12.93
N LEU A 157 -5.99 2.74 13.98
CA LEU A 157 -5.90 3.52 15.21
C LEU A 157 -4.49 4.07 15.37
N GLY A 158 -4.39 5.27 15.90
CA GLY A 158 -3.14 5.90 16.24
C GLY A 158 -3.14 6.41 17.67
N PHE A 159 -1.94 6.53 18.22
CA PHE A 159 -1.68 7.07 19.55
C PHE A 159 -0.60 8.15 19.46
N ALA A 160 -0.82 9.30 20.14
CA ALA A 160 0.15 10.38 20.30
C ALA A 160 0.81 10.30 21.67
N PHE A 161 2.12 10.48 21.70
CA PHE A 161 2.95 10.58 22.90
C PHE A 161 3.80 11.85 22.90
#